data_d7154894d4ea51b19242692d0b527826
#
_entry.id   d7154894d4ea51b19242692d0b527826
#
_cell.length_a   1.000
_cell.length_b   1.000
_cell.length_c   1.000
_cell.angle_alpha   90.00
_cell.angle_beta   90.00
_cell.angle_gamma   90.00
#
_symmetry.space_group_name_H-M   'P 1'
#
loop_
_entity.id
_entity.type
_entity.pdbx_description
1 polymer ?
#
loop_
_entity_poly.entity_id
_entity_poly.type
_entity_poly.pdbx_seq_one_letter_code
_entity_poly.pdbx_strand_id
1 'polypeptide(L)'
;MGYGHMEGPMTPGQYVMLARRQMRAMLDVSPDLQLFSSGPYPSEEWGTKSAKELAENVKYASLHHYTYVPLDYSSDEAAKNTCQAIMDAPKEAYRLIKEMRTCLGNKIHISFDEWNCWYAWYRPSSAAEGLYAAGMLQLFLNESNAMDMPVCCYFQPISEGAIEIKGNHCRLTATGQVFSMLKAHCGGSLCPSV
;
A
#
# COMPACT_ATOMS: atom_id res chain seq x y z
N MET A 1 -11.49 -1.27 12.21
CA MET A 1 -11.63 -2.74 12.26
C MET A 1 -10.23 -3.34 12.37
N GLY A 2 -9.86 -3.94 13.48
CA GLY A 2 -8.70 -4.83 13.49
C GLY A 2 -9.01 -6.09 12.68
N TYR A 3 -8.01 -6.76 12.15
CA TYR A 3 -8.17 -8.09 11.56
C TYR A 3 -8.59 -9.07 12.67
N GLY A 4 -9.91 -9.15 12.93
CA GLY A 4 -10.49 -9.92 14.03
C GLY A 4 -10.22 -11.42 14.01
N HIS A 5 -9.62 -11.91 12.92
CA HIS A 5 -9.20 -13.30 12.77
C HIS A 5 -7.81 -13.59 13.36
N MET A 6 -7.03 -12.58 13.72
CA MET A 6 -5.71 -12.77 14.32
C MET A 6 -5.76 -12.77 15.84
N GLU A 7 -6.20 -11.67 16.44
CA GLU A 7 -6.25 -11.50 17.89
C GLU A 7 -7.63 -11.04 18.41
N GLY A 8 -8.62 -11.01 17.51
CA GLY A 8 -9.94 -10.46 17.77
C GLY A 8 -10.01 -8.94 17.60
N PRO A 9 -11.22 -8.36 17.62
CA PRO A 9 -11.41 -6.93 17.47
C PRO A 9 -10.89 -6.18 18.70
N MET A 10 -10.03 -5.19 18.49
CA MET A 10 -9.52 -4.29 19.51
C MET A 10 -10.07 -2.88 19.32
N THR A 11 -10.32 -2.18 20.40
CA THR A 11 -10.49 -0.73 20.39
C THR A 11 -9.14 -0.03 20.17
N PRO A 12 -9.11 1.21 19.67
CA PRO A 12 -7.85 1.97 19.57
C PRO A 12 -7.05 2.01 20.88
N GLY A 13 -7.74 2.23 22.02
CA GLY A 13 -7.07 2.26 23.32
C GLY A 13 -6.45 0.93 23.75
N GLN A 14 -7.12 -0.19 23.46
CA GLN A 14 -6.55 -1.52 23.72
C GLN A 14 -5.31 -1.78 22.86
N TYR A 15 -5.38 -1.43 21.59
CA TYR A 15 -4.22 -1.54 20.69
C TYR A 15 -3.05 -0.66 21.16
N VAL A 16 -3.29 0.60 21.50
CA VAL A 16 -2.25 1.52 21.98
C VAL A 16 -1.58 1.01 23.24
N MET A 17 -2.36 0.49 24.18
CA MET A 17 -1.82 -0.09 25.43
C MET A 17 -0.92 -1.30 25.13
N LEU A 18 -1.36 -2.20 24.27
CA LEU A 18 -0.57 -3.38 23.88
C LEU A 18 0.67 -2.98 23.08
N ALA A 19 0.52 -2.10 22.11
CA ALA A 19 1.61 -1.60 21.28
C ALA A 19 2.71 -0.94 22.12
N ARG A 20 2.38 -0.07 23.07
CA ARG A 20 3.37 0.54 23.97
C ARG A 20 4.19 -0.48 24.75
N ARG A 21 3.55 -1.54 25.21
CA ARG A 21 4.22 -2.62 25.92
C ARG A 21 5.20 -3.38 25.01
N GLN A 22 4.75 -3.74 23.81
CA GLN A 22 5.58 -4.43 22.81
C GLN A 22 6.73 -3.57 22.34
N MET A 23 6.48 -2.29 21.99
CA MET A 23 7.48 -1.33 21.57
C MET A 23 8.59 -1.17 22.62
N ARG A 24 8.23 -1.08 23.90
CA ARG A 24 9.23 -0.99 24.97
C ARG A 24 10.14 -2.23 24.97
N ALA A 25 9.56 -3.42 24.92
CA ALA A 25 10.35 -4.66 24.89
C ALA A 25 11.24 -4.77 23.64
N MET A 26 10.77 -4.28 22.49
CA MET A 26 11.56 -4.25 21.25
C MET A 26 12.72 -3.25 21.35
N LEU A 27 12.48 -2.07 21.86
CA LEU A 27 13.49 -1.02 22.00
C LEU A 27 14.51 -1.33 23.12
N ASP A 28 14.13 -2.10 24.14
CA ASP A 28 15.06 -2.62 25.16
C ASP A 28 16.10 -3.58 24.55
N VAL A 29 15.74 -4.28 23.47
CA VAL A 29 16.63 -5.19 22.73
C VAL A 29 17.42 -4.45 21.65
N SER A 30 16.78 -3.55 20.93
CA SER A 30 17.38 -2.77 19.83
C SER A 30 16.85 -1.33 19.84
N PRO A 31 17.59 -0.40 20.47
CA PRO A 31 17.13 0.98 20.64
C PRO A 31 16.93 1.77 19.35
N ASP A 32 17.59 1.35 18.25
CA ASP A 32 17.58 2.05 16.96
C ASP A 32 16.45 1.57 16.02
N LEU A 33 15.55 0.71 16.49
CA LEU A 33 14.43 0.23 15.68
C LEU A 33 13.53 1.38 15.21
N GLN A 34 13.16 1.34 13.94
CA GLN A 34 12.11 2.19 13.39
C GLN A 34 10.77 1.48 13.57
N LEU A 35 9.89 2.08 14.35
CA LEU A 35 8.61 1.50 14.70
C LEU A 35 7.48 2.09 13.85
N PHE A 36 6.57 1.23 13.43
CA PHE A 36 5.40 1.55 12.62
C PHE A 36 4.13 1.26 13.41
N SER A 37 3.17 2.17 13.35
CA SER A 37 1.83 1.93 13.87
C SER A 37 1.00 1.23 12.79
N SER A 38 0.29 0.19 13.17
CA SER A 38 -0.74 -0.38 12.31
C SER A 38 -1.91 0.59 12.15
N GLY A 39 -2.60 0.52 11.03
CA GLY A 39 -3.78 1.33 10.75
C GLY A 39 -3.94 1.55 9.26
N PRO A 40 -4.48 0.54 8.53
CA PRO A 40 -4.40 0.50 7.07
C PRO A 40 -5.31 1.50 6.35
N TYR A 41 -6.31 2.07 7.01
CA TYR A 41 -7.28 2.94 6.36
C TYR A 41 -7.47 4.27 7.12
N PRO A 42 -7.26 5.41 6.43
CA PRO A 42 -7.40 6.74 7.05
C PRO A 42 -8.84 7.10 7.41
N SER A 43 -9.81 6.62 6.64
CA SER A 43 -11.24 6.81 6.88
C SER A 43 -11.75 6.11 8.15
N GLU A 44 -11.00 5.18 8.66
CA GLU A 44 -11.26 4.55 9.94
C GLU A 44 -10.50 5.31 11.03
N GLU A 45 -11.23 6.02 11.88
CA GLU A 45 -10.69 6.76 13.03
C GLU A 45 -9.72 5.91 13.88
N TRP A 46 -9.87 4.59 13.80
CA TRP A 46 -9.08 3.62 14.54
C TRP A 46 -7.57 3.76 14.29
N GLY A 47 -7.14 3.70 13.03
CA GLY A 47 -5.71 3.72 12.68
C GLY A 47 -5.06 5.07 12.94
N THR A 48 -5.68 6.16 12.50
CA THR A 48 -5.14 7.52 12.66
C THR A 48 -5.13 7.95 14.12
N LYS A 49 -6.14 7.57 14.91
CA LYS A 49 -6.18 7.83 16.34
C LYS A 49 -5.07 7.07 17.06
N SER A 50 -4.93 5.79 16.77
CA SER A 50 -3.87 4.96 17.36
C SER A 50 -2.46 5.48 17.03
N ALA A 51 -2.21 5.86 15.77
CA ALA A 51 -0.93 6.43 15.35
C ALA A 51 -0.62 7.74 16.08
N LYS A 52 -1.59 8.64 16.24
CA LYS A 52 -1.42 9.89 16.98
C LYS A 52 -1.10 9.67 18.46
N GLU A 53 -1.77 8.71 19.09
CA GLU A 53 -1.49 8.36 20.49
C GLU A 53 -0.12 7.71 20.70
N LEU A 54 0.44 7.11 19.63
CA LEU A 54 1.77 6.49 19.62
C LEU A 54 2.87 7.38 19.05
N ALA A 55 2.56 8.63 18.66
CA ALA A 55 3.47 9.52 17.91
C ALA A 55 4.82 9.82 18.59
N GLU A 56 4.94 9.60 19.88
CA GLU A 56 6.23 9.71 20.60
C GLU A 56 7.13 8.49 20.36
N ASN A 57 6.55 7.35 19.97
CA ASN A 57 7.26 6.08 19.84
C ASN A 57 7.34 5.60 18.39
N VAL A 58 6.42 6.02 17.52
CA VAL A 58 6.38 5.62 16.11
C VAL A 58 6.69 6.80 15.20
N LYS A 59 7.42 6.53 14.13
CA LYS A 59 7.68 7.50 13.08
C LYS A 59 6.76 7.33 11.88
N TYR A 60 6.15 6.17 11.73
CA TYR A 60 5.39 5.76 10.56
C TYR A 60 4.01 5.22 10.95
N ALA A 61 3.04 5.46 10.10
CA ALA A 61 1.73 4.81 10.15
C ALA A 61 1.48 4.06 8.83
N SER A 62 1.09 2.80 8.95
CA SER A 62 0.76 1.94 7.82
C SER A 62 -0.46 2.43 7.07
N LEU A 63 -0.41 2.37 5.74
CA LEU A 63 -1.53 2.51 4.82
C LEU A 63 -1.53 1.32 3.88
N HIS A 64 -2.64 0.59 3.84
CA HIS A 64 -2.84 -0.51 2.89
C HIS A 64 -3.96 -0.18 1.92
N HIS A 65 -3.82 -0.54 0.66
CA HIS A 65 -4.88 -0.40 -0.33
C HIS A 65 -4.84 -1.50 -1.37
N TYR A 66 -5.92 -2.26 -1.41
CA TYR A 66 -6.17 -3.25 -2.44
C TYR A 66 -7.34 -2.79 -3.29
N THR A 67 -7.06 -2.51 -4.56
CA THR A 67 -8.11 -2.13 -5.50
C THR A 67 -9.03 -3.32 -5.77
N TYR A 68 -10.32 -3.09 -5.61
CA TYR A 68 -11.37 -4.03 -6.00
C TYR A 68 -12.30 -3.36 -7.00
N VAL A 69 -12.37 -3.94 -8.19
CA VAL A 69 -13.34 -3.58 -9.23
C VAL A 69 -14.13 -4.85 -9.55
N PRO A 70 -15.46 -4.83 -9.53
CA PRO A 70 -16.25 -5.98 -9.98
C PRO A 70 -15.86 -6.38 -11.40
N LEU A 71 -15.49 -7.64 -11.59
CA LEU A 71 -15.05 -8.14 -12.88
C LEU A 71 -16.26 -8.55 -13.72
N ASP A 72 -16.46 -7.90 -14.85
CA ASP A 72 -17.49 -8.24 -15.81
C ASP A 72 -16.88 -8.39 -17.21
N TYR A 73 -16.96 -9.60 -17.75
CA TYR A 73 -16.48 -9.97 -19.07
C TYR A 73 -17.62 -10.58 -19.92
N SER A 74 -18.86 -10.24 -19.60
CA SER A 74 -20.05 -10.75 -20.31
C SER A 74 -20.18 -10.21 -21.74
N SER A 75 -19.53 -9.11 -22.05
CA SER A 75 -19.44 -8.50 -23.37
C SER A 75 -18.13 -7.71 -23.54
N ASP A 76 -17.78 -7.38 -24.77
CA ASP A 76 -16.59 -6.55 -25.06
C ASP A 76 -16.66 -5.19 -24.35
N GLU A 77 -17.83 -4.58 -24.29
CA GLU A 77 -18.01 -3.30 -23.61
C GLU A 77 -17.88 -3.44 -22.08
N ALA A 78 -18.42 -4.49 -21.48
CA ALA A 78 -18.26 -4.76 -20.07
C ALA A 78 -16.79 -5.02 -19.71
N ALA A 79 -16.08 -5.79 -20.53
CA ALA A 79 -14.66 -6.05 -20.37
C ALA A 79 -13.83 -4.76 -20.45
N LYS A 80 -14.13 -3.89 -21.41
CA LYS A 80 -13.48 -2.59 -21.57
C LYS A 80 -13.70 -1.70 -20.35
N ASN A 81 -14.93 -1.62 -19.85
CA ASN A 81 -15.27 -0.84 -18.67
C ASN A 81 -14.57 -1.38 -17.41
N THR A 82 -14.50 -2.69 -17.26
CA THR A 82 -13.75 -3.35 -16.19
C THR A 82 -12.26 -2.98 -16.24
N CYS A 83 -11.63 -3.07 -17.41
CA CYS A 83 -10.23 -2.71 -17.58
C CYS A 83 -10.00 -1.21 -17.30
N GLN A 84 -10.88 -0.34 -17.77
CA GLN A 84 -10.78 1.10 -17.51
C GLN A 84 -10.88 1.41 -16.02
N ALA A 85 -11.81 0.78 -15.31
CA ALA A 85 -11.98 0.96 -13.88
C ALA A 85 -10.73 0.49 -13.08
N ILE A 86 -10.08 -0.59 -13.50
CA ILE A 86 -8.81 -1.05 -12.92
C ILE A 86 -7.71 0.00 -13.15
N MET A 87 -7.59 0.54 -14.35
CA MET A 87 -6.58 1.54 -14.69
C MET A 87 -6.80 2.88 -13.98
N ASP A 88 -8.05 3.21 -13.65
CA ASP A 88 -8.40 4.45 -12.93
C ASP A 88 -8.25 4.34 -11.40
N ALA A 89 -8.06 3.14 -10.88
CA ALA A 89 -7.99 2.89 -9.45
C ALA A 89 -6.85 3.63 -8.69
N PRO A 90 -5.71 4.02 -9.28
CA PRO A 90 -4.73 4.87 -8.60
C PRO A 90 -5.29 6.22 -8.11
N LYS A 91 -6.38 6.71 -8.71
CA LYS A 91 -7.07 7.93 -8.23
C LYS A 91 -7.63 7.77 -6.82
N GLU A 92 -8.16 6.58 -6.52
CA GLU A 92 -8.65 6.25 -5.19
C GLU A 92 -7.51 6.13 -4.17
N ALA A 93 -6.40 5.48 -4.55
CA ALA A 93 -5.20 5.44 -3.72
C ALA A 93 -4.70 6.85 -3.38
N TYR A 94 -4.69 7.76 -4.35
CA TYR A 94 -4.31 9.16 -4.12
C TYR A 94 -5.25 9.88 -3.15
N ARG A 95 -6.55 9.62 -3.24
CA ARG A 95 -7.54 10.15 -2.30
C ARG A 95 -7.24 9.69 -0.87
N LEU A 96 -6.97 8.40 -0.68
CA LEU A 96 -6.65 7.81 0.62
C LEU A 96 -5.33 8.37 1.20
N ILE A 97 -4.31 8.56 0.38
CA ILE A 97 -3.04 9.18 0.78
C ILE A 97 -3.29 10.59 1.32
N LYS A 98 -4.07 11.41 0.62
CA LYS A 98 -4.41 12.78 1.05
C LYS A 98 -5.20 12.80 2.36
N GLU A 99 -6.17 11.89 2.50
CA GLU A 99 -6.89 11.73 3.76
C GLU A 99 -5.96 11.37 4.91
N MET A 100 -5.10 10.37 4.69
CA MET A 100 -4.11 9.93 5.68
C MET A 100 -3.20 11.09 6.10
N ARG A 101 -2.67 11.85 5.13
CA ARG A 101 -1.82 13.02 5.40
C ARG A 101 -2.55 14.07 6.22
N THR A 102 -3.80 14.35 5.86
CA THR A 102 -4.65 15.31 6.60
C THR A 102 -4.87 14.87 8.05
N CYS A 103 -5.14 13.58 8.24
CA CYS A 103 -5.38 13.02 9.57
C CYS A 103 -4.12 13.00 10.43
N LEU A 104 -2.96 12.61 9.89
CA LEU A 104 -1.71 12.46 10.65
C LEU A 104 -1.00 13.79 10.93
N GLY A 105 -1.26 14.83 10.15
CA GLY A 105 -0.49 16.08 10.21
C GLY A 105 0.98 15.83 9.78
N ASN A 106 1.94 16.58 10.32
CA ASN A 106 3.33 16.56 9.87
C ASN A 106 4.28 15.79 10.81
N LYS A 107 3.75 15.05 11.78
CA LYS A 107 4.57 14.39 12.81
C LYS A 107 4.88 12.93 12.50
N ILE A 108 4.10 12.31 11.65
CA ILE A 108 4.15 10.87 11.38
C ILE A 108 4.20 10.69 9.87
N HIS A 109 5.18 9.95 9.39
CA HIS A 109 5.30 9.58 7.98
C HIS A 109 4.24 8.55 7.58
N ILE A 110 3.84 8.56 6.32
CA ILE A 110 3.01 7.49 5.77
C ILE A 110 3.93 6.36 5.28
N SER A 111 3.66 5.13 5.73
CA SER A 111 4.17 3.92 5.13
C SER A 111 3.06 3.29 4.30
N PHE A 112 3.13 3.43 2.97
CA PHE A 112 2.19 2.75 2.09
C PHE A 112 2.73 1.36 1.78
N ASP A 113 2.67 0.49 2.77
CA ASP A 113 3.44 -0.74 2.85
C ASP A 113 2.72 -1.97 2.30
N GLU A 114 1.44 -1.84 1.89
CA GLU A 114 0.77 -2.87 1.09
C GLU A 114 -0.13 -2.25 0.02
N TRP A 115 0.08 -2.64 -1.24
CA TRP A 115 -0.83 -2.30 -2.32
C TRP A 115 -0.78 -3.33 -3.45
N ASN A 116 -1.94 -3.66 -4.00
CA ASN A 116 -2.12 -4.53 -5.15
C ASN A 116 -3.58 -4.44 -5.66
N CYS A 117 -3.88 -5.19 -6.71
CA CYS A 117 -5.24 -5.55 -7.07
C CYS A 117 -5.70 -6.76 -6.26
N TRP A 118 -6.92 -6.72 -5.70
CA TRP A 118 -7.48 -7.81 -4.88
C TRP A 118 -7.50 -9.16 -5.60
N TYR A 119 -7.54 -9.17 -6.94
CA TYR A 119 -7.60 -10.41 -7.72
C TYR A 119 -6.29 -11.19 -7.79
N ALA A 120 -5.18 -10.63 -7.36
CA ALA A 120 -3.88 -11.27 -7.43
C ALA A 120 -3.84 -12.66 -6.79
N TRP A 121 -4.70 -12.89 -5.80
CA TRP A 121 -4.87 -14.20 -5.15
C TRP A 121 -5.73 -15.20 -5.93
N TYR A 122 -6.49 -14.76 -6.94
CA TYR A 122 -7.51 -15.57 -7.58
C TYR A 122 -7.20 -15.92 -9.03
N ARG A 123 -6.40 -15.10 -9.68
CA ARG A 123 -6.07 -15.26 -11.09
C ARG A 123 -4.73 -14.62 -11.47
N PRO A 124 -4.12 -15.05 -12.58
CA PRO A 124 -2.93 -14.40 -13.13
C PRO A 124 -3.18 -12.92 -13.47
N SER A 125 -2.14 -12.11 -13.32
CA SER A 125 -2.17 -10.69 -13.66
C SER A 125 -2.47 -10.47 -15.16
N SER A 126 -3.33 -9.51 -15.45
CA SER A 126 -3.66 -9.04 -16.79
C SER A 126 -2.90 -7.76 -17.17
N ALA A 127 -3.02 -7.34 -18.44
CA ALA A 127 -2.44 -6.09 -18.90
C ALA A 127 -3.02 -4.87 -18.15
N ALA A 128 -4.31 -4.89 -17.78
CA ALA A 128 -4.94 -3.82 -17.03
C ALA A 128 -4.32 -3.63 -15.65
N GLU A 129 -3.96 -4.74 -14.97
CA GLU A 129 -3.26 -4.69 -13.69
C GLU A 129 -1.81 -4.22 -13.82
N GLY A 130 -1.16 -4.53 -14.96
CA GLY A 130 0.12 -3.92 -15.29
C GLY A 130 0.01 -2.40 -15.43
N LEU A 131 -1.02 -1.90 -16.12
CA LEU A 131 -1.27 -0.46 -16.25
C LEU A 131 -1.65 0.19 -14.92
N TYR A 132 -2.44 -0.50 -14.08
CA TYR A 132 -2.69 -0.07 -12.70
C TYR A 132 -1.38 0.08 -11.91
N ALA A 133 -0.50 -0.92 -11.98
CA ALA A 133 0.79 -0.86 -11.30
C ALA A 133 1.67 0.30 -11.81
N ALA A 134 1.64 0.58 -13.12
CA ALA A 134 2.32 1.75 -13.70
C ALA A 134 1.76 3.06 -13.13
N GLY A 135 0.43 3.17 -13.05
CA GLY A 135 -0.24 4.33 -12.45
C GLY A 135 0.11 4.53 -10.96
N MET A 136 0.15 3.44 -10.19
CA MET A 136 0.55 3.48 -8.78
C MET A 136 2.01 3.91 -8.60
N LEU A 137 2.93 3.33 -9.36
CA LEU A 137 4.35 3.70 -9.29
C LEU A 137 4.57 5.17 -9.71
N GLN A 138 3.85 5.63 -10.73
CA GLN A 138 3.88 7.02 -11.14
C GLN A 138 3.33 7.96 -10.07
N LEU A 139 2.24 7.57 -9.41
CA LEU A 139 1.69 8.28 -8.26
C LEU A 139 2.73 8.41 -7.14
N PHE A 140 3.41 7.33 -6.78
CA PHE A 140 4.43 7.36 -5.74
C PHE A 140 5.63 8.23 -6.11
N LEU A 141 6.11 8.12 -7.35
CA LEU A 141 7.21 8.98 -7.84
C LEU A 141 6.86 10.47 -7.76
N ASN A 142 5.63 10.84 -8.07
CA ASN A 142 5.20 12.23 -8.09
C ASN A 142 4.86 12.78 -6.69
N GLU A 143 4.24 11.97 -5.83
CA GLU A 143 3.58 12.46 -4.62
C GLU A 143 4.31 12.10 -3.33
N SER A 144 5.26 11.15 -3.34
CA SER A 144 5.86 10.63 -2.12
C SER A 144 6.52 11.72 -1.25
N ASN A 145 7.19 12.67 -1.85
CA ASN A 145 7.81 13.79 -1.13
C ASN A 145 6.76 14.75 -0.55
N ALA A 146 5.77 15.16 -1.36
CA ALA A 146 4.73 16.09 -0.94
C ALA A 146 3.84 15.51 0.16
N MET A 147 3.61 14.19 0.11
CA MET A 147 2.78 13.46 1.07
C MET A 147 3.58 12.87 2.23
N ASP A 148 4.89 13.10 2.27
CA ASP A 148 5.78 12.54 3.29
C ASP A 148 5.61 11.03 3.45
N MET A 149 5.81 10.33 2.35
CA MET A 149 5.58 8.90 2.18
C MET A 149 6.84 8.19 1.68
N PRO A 150 7.83 7.97 2.58
CA PRO A 150 9.12 7.42 2.18
C PRO A 150 9.10 5.91 1.89
N VAL A 151 8.01 5.23 2.21
CA VAL A 151 7.87 3.77 2.02
C VAL A 151 6.64 3.45 1.19
N CYS A 152 6.82 2.73 0.07
CA CYS A 152 5.75 2.29 -0.84
C CYS A 152 6.05 0.86 -1.32
N CYS A 153 5.48 -0.15 -0.65
CA CYS A 153 5.79 -1.55 -0.89
C CYS A 153 4.68 -2.28 -1.63
N TYR A 154 5.02 -2.91 -2.73
CA TYR A 154 4.11 -3.79 -3.46
C TYR A 154 3.94 -5.13 -2.73
N PHE A 155 2.70 -5.53 -2.49
CA PHE A 155 2.36 -6.78 -1.84
C PHE A 155 1.68 -7.75 -2.80
N GLN A 156 2.32 -8.85 -3.14
CA GLN A 156 3.76 -9.15 -2.97
C GLN A 156 4.33 -9.65 -4.30
N PRO A 157 5.64 -9.53 -4.53
CA PRO A 157 6.21 -9.78 -5.86
C PRO A 157 6.02 -11.22 -6.34
N ILE A 158 6.19 -12.22 -5.49
CA ILE A 158 6.09 -13.63 -5.86
C ILE A 158 4.72 -14.16 -5.47
N SER A 159 4.11 -14.93 -6.34
CA SER A 159 2.79 -15.58 -6.22
C SER A 159 1.59 -14.64 -6.34
N GLU A 160 1.75 -13.32 -6.12
CA GLU A 160 0.64 -12.37 -6.09
C GLU A 160 0.76 -11.23 -7.11
N GLY A 161 1.31 -11.51 -8.25
CA GLY A 161 1.13 -10.63 -9.39
C GLY A 161 2.36 -10.22 -10.17
N ALA A 162 3.56 -10.01 -9.59
CA ALA A 162 4.72 -9.52 -10.35
C ALA A 162 5.56 -10.65 -10.97
N ILE A 163 5.74 -11.75 -10.24
CA ILE A 163 6.56 -12.90 -10.66
C ILE A 163 5.72 -14.17 -10.55
N GLU A 164 5.53 -14.82 -11.67
CA GLU A 164 4.86 -16.14 -11.73
C GLU A 164 5.90 -17.25 -11.72
N ILE A 165 5.71 -18.22 -10.82
CA ILE A 165 6.53 -19.43 -10.73
C ILE A 165 5.63 -20.63 -11.00
N LYS A 166 5.99 -21.43 -12.02
CA LYS A 166 5.31 -22.71 -12.36
C LYS A 166 6.37 -23.80 -12.53
N GLY A 167 6.43 -24.71 -11.56
CA GLY A 167 7.49 -25.73 -11.53
C GLY A 167 8.88 -25.07 -11.51
N ASN A 168 9.70 -25.37 -12.50
CA ASN A 168 11.04 -24.80 -12.65
C ASN A 168 11.09 -23.54 -13.53
N HIS A 169 9.93 -23.01 -13.95
CA HIS A 169 9.86 -21.83 -14.79
C HIS A 169 9.47 -20.60 -13.97
N CYS A 170 10.20 -19.51 -14.20
CA CYS A 170 9.92 -18.22 -13.60
C CYS A 170 9.78 -17.18 -14.72
N ARG A 171 8.74 -16.34 -14.64
CA ARG A 171 8.54 -15.25 -15.59
C ARG A 171 7.98 -14.01 -14.92
N LEU A 172 8.26 -12.85 -15.49
CA LEU A 172 7.58 -11.61 -15.15
C LEU A 172 6.18 -11.61 -15.78
N THR A 173 5.20 -11.23 -14.97
CA THR A 173 3.84 -10.90 -15.45
C THR A 173 3.82 -9.50 -16.06
N ALA A 174 2.66 -9.01 -16.50
CA ALA A 174 2.49 -7.62 -16.94
C ALA A 174 2.91 -6.62 -15.84
N THR A 175 2.51 -6.87 -14.59
CA THR A 175 2.94 -6.07 -13.43
C THR A 175 4.45 -6.11 -13.24
N GLY A 176 5.06 -7.30 -13.28
CA GLY A 176 6.52 -7.45 -13.13
C GLY A 176 7.31 -6.78 -14.25
N GLN A 177 6.79 -6.76 -15.47
CA GLN A 177 7.39 -6.04 -16.60
C GLN A 177 7.38 -4.53 -16.35
N VAL A 178 6.28 -3.98 -15.79
CA VAL A 178 6.21 -2.55 -15.43
C VAL A 178 7.28 -2.19 -14.41
N PHE A 179 7.45 -2.99 -13.34
CA PHE A 179 8.55 -2.77 -12.39
C PHE A 179 9.92 -2.79 -13.07
N SER A 180 10.12 -3.74 -13.98
CA SER A 180 11.38 -3.83 -14.75
C SER A 180 11.63 -2.61 -15.64
N MET A 181 10.59 -2.07 -16.28
CA MET A 181 10.68 -0.86 -17.11
C MET A 181 10.99 0.38 -16.28
N LEU A 182 10.32 0.54 -15.14
CA LEU A 182 10.49 1.71 -14.26
C LEU A 182 11.75 1.66 -13.40
N LYS A 183 12.45 0.53 -13.36
CA LYS A 183 13.72 0.38 -12.64
C LYS A 183 14.76 1.46 -13.03
N ALA A 184 14.73 1.96 -14.26
CA ALA A 184 15.64 3.00 -14.73
C ALA A 184 15.49 4.33 -13.97
N HIS A 185 14.36 4.56 -13.29
CA HIS A 185 14.12 5.75 -12.49
C HIS A 185 14.68 5.65 -11.05
N CYS A 186 15.19 4.47 -10.65
CA CYS A 186 15.77 4.30 -9.31
C CYS A 186 17.01 5.18 -9.14
N GLY A 187 17.04 5.99 -8.08
CA GLY A 187 18.12 6.93 -7.78
C GLY A 187 18.09 8.21 -8.62
N GLY A 188 17.09 8.39 -9.48
CA GLY A 188 16.88 9.62 -10.23
C GLY A 188 16.25 10.74 -9.38
N SER A 189 16.27 11.97 -9.91
CA SER A 189 15.53 13.09 -9.37
C SER A 189 14.31 13.39 -10.23
N LEU A 190 13.19 13.74 -9.60
CA LEU A 190 11.99 14.18 -10.29
C LEU A 190 12.25 15.52 -10.97
N CYS A 191 12.08 15.57 -12.29
CA CYS A 191 12.05 16.83 -13.03
C CYS A 191 10.59 17.27 -13.16
N PRO A 192 10.22 18.48 -12.68
CA PRO A 192 8.87 19.00 -12.90
C PRO A 192 8.59 19.09 -14.41
N SER A 193 7.47 18.56 -14.84
CA SER A 193 6.98 18.80 -16.21
C SER A 193 6.52 20.26 -16.31
N VAL A 194 7.01 20.96 -17.32
CA VAL A 194 6.57 22.32 -17.67
C VAL A 194 5.22 22.23 -18.37
#